data_d4787e733169f319e0943a84d32290d1
#
_entry.id   d4787e733169f319e0943a84d32290d1
#
_cell.length_a   1.000
_cell.length_b   1.000
_cell.length_c   1.000
_cell.angle_alpha   90.00
_cell.angle_beta   90.00
_cell.angle_gamma   90.00
#
_symmetry.space_group_name_H-M   'P 1'
#
loop_
_entity.id
_entity.type
_entity.pdbx_description
1 polymer ?
#
loop_
_entity_poly.entity_id
_entity_poly.type
_entity_poly.pdbx_seq_one_letter_code
_entity_poly.pdbx_strand_id
1 'polypeptide(L)'
;TLLRSPLSLLPILYGVWVDSKTGSRFVDEFGDRKVCTDAILGVINRGGKALAISDQNGVDEMEVVRPSLTQKILKSGALRQFASLAELAEAYGIDRKSLDSTIARYNELLSAGRDADFGRRFDKRAKALGRAPFYVLEMSPKVHHCMGGVAVNVETAVLDVKTDKPIPGLFAAGECVGGIHGAVRIGACAVMDCLVNGRQAGLSAAASPKA
;
A
#
# COMPACT_ATOMS: atom_id res chain seq x y z
N THR A 1 -12.84 -7.78 -2.57
CA THR A 1 -12.69 -7.86 -1.09
C THR A 1 -11.35 -8.45 -0.63
N LEU A 2 -10.28 -8.43 -1.40
CA LEU A 2 -9.02 -9.11 -1.03
C LEU A 2 -7.78 -8.34 -1.44
N LEU A 3 -7.70 -7.05 -1.10
CA LEU A 3 -6.39 -6.42 -1.01
C LEU A 3 -5.82 -6.64 0.38
N ARG A 4 -5.28 -7.80 0.56
CA ARG A 4 -4.57 -8.20 1.76
C ARG A 4 -3.13 -7.76 1.64
N SER A 5 -2.68 -7.05 2.59
CA SER A 5 -1.47 -6.26 2.69
C SER A 5 -0.13 -6.81 2.16
N PRO A 6 0.15 -8.10 2.02
CA PRO A 6 1.39 -8.53 1.36
C PRO A 6 1.32 -8.57 -0.17
N LEU A 7 0.11 -8.55 -0.74
CA LEU A 7 -0.12 -8.71 -2.18
C LEU A 7 0.06 -7.42 -2.97
N SER A 8 -0.15 -6.28 -2.32
CA SER A 8 0.09 -4.98 -2.93
C SER A 8 1.58 -4.69 -3.18
N LEU A 9 2.48 -5.49 -2.62
CA LEU A 9 3.92 -5.33 -2.84
C LEU A 9 4.40 -5.96 -4.15
N LEU A 10 3.68 -6.94 -4.72
CA LEU A 10 4.06 -7.64 -5.93
C LEU A 10 4.21 -6.74 -7.16
N PRO A 11 3.18 -5.99 -7.52
CA PRO A 11 3.27 -5.09 -8.65
C PRO A 11 4.09 -3.83 -8.36
N ILE A 12 4.24 -3.47 -7.08
CA ILE A 12 5.01 -2.29 -6.67
C ILE A 12 6.47 -2.42 -7.09
N LEU A 13 7.07 -3.60 -6.89
CA LEU A 13 8.50 -3.80 -7.18
C LEU A 13 8.78 -3.98 -8.68
N TYR A 14 7.83 -4.54 -9.45
CA TYR A 14 8.08 -5.06 -10.79
C TYR A 14 7.01 -4.70 -11.82
N GLY A 15 6.26 -3.63 -11.58
CA GLY A 15 5.17 -3.25 -12.45
C GLY A 15 4.83 -1.77 -12.38
N VAL A 16 3.71 -1.42 -12.98
CA VAL A 16 3.16 -0.06 -13.02
C VAL A 16 1.70 -0.06 -12.57
N TRP A 17 1.26 1.07 -12.02
CA TRP A 17 -0.14 1.26 -11.67
C TRP A 17 -0.84 2.15 -12.68
N VAL A 18 -1.90 1.63 -13.27
CA VAL A 18 -2.60 2.24 -14.41
C VAL A 18 -4.07 2.49 -14.06
N ASP A 19 -4.56 3.68 -14.40
CA ASP A 19 -5.99 4.00 -14.40
C ASP A 19 -6.64 3.39 -15.64
N SER A 20 -7.64 2.53 -15.46
CA SER A 20 -8.32 1.84 -16.59
C SER A 20 -9.00 2.79 -17.57
N LYS A 21 -9.39 4.00 -17.16
CA LYS A 21 -10.04 4.97 -18.05
C LYS A 21 -9.06 5.68 -18.97
N THR A 22 -7.85 5.94 -18.51
CA THR A 22 -6.87 6.70 -19.27
C THR A 22 -5.76 5.86 -19.87
N GLY A 23 -5.58 4.62 -19.37
CA GLY A 23 -4.44 3.77 -19.72
C GLY A 23 -3.10 4.28 -19.20
N SER A 24 -3.09 5.31 -18.34
CA SER A 24 -1.88 5.99 -17.87
C SER A 24 -1.53 5.64 -16.43
N ARG A 25 -0.24 5.70 -16.11
CA ARG A 25 0.23 5.70 -14.71
C ARG A 25 -0.35 6.91 -13.98
N PHE A 26 -0.57 6.78 -12.68
CA PHE A 26 -1.21 7.84 -11.91
C PHE A 26 -0.52 8.18 -10.57
N VAL A 27 0.56 7.49 -10.21
CA VAL A 27 1.29 7.71 -8.95
C VAL A 27 2.69 7.08 -8.99
N ASP A 28 3.59 7.53 -8.10
CA ASP A 28 4.77 6.74 -7.73
C ASP A 28 4.33 5.49 -6.95
N GLU A 29 4.52 4.33 -7.52
CA GLU A 29 4.13 3.03 -6.95
C GLU A 29 4.92 2.68 -5.67
N PHE A 30 6.05 3.36 -5.42
CA PHE A 30 6.84 3.27 -4.18
C PHE A 30 6.56 4.41 -3.21
N GLY A 31 5.64 5.29 -3.56
CA GLY A 31 5.25 6.41 -2.74
C GLY A 31 4.72 5.98 -1.37
N ASP A 32 4.56 6.96 -0.51
CA ASP A 32 3.94 6.79 0.79
C ASP A 32 2.56 6.13 0.69
N ARG A 33 2.21 5.27 1.66
CA ARG A 33 0.95 4.51 1.65
C ARG A 33 -0.28 5.40 1.56
N LYS A 34 -0.25 6.59 2.21
CA LYS A 34 -1.36 7.53 2.14
C LYS A 34 -1.47 8.11 0.75
N VAL A 35 -0.36 8.56 0.16
CA VAL A 35 -0.31 9.09 -1.20
C VAL A 35 -0.82 8.06 -2.21
N CYS A 36 -0.34 6.84 -2.12
CA CYS A 36 -0.81 5.74 -2.97
C CYS A 36 -2.30 5.44 -2.78
N THR A 37 -2.78 5.43 -1.53
CA THR A 37 -4.20 5.19 -1.22
C THR A 37 -5.09 6.30 -1.77
N ASP A 38 -4.71 7.56 -1.57
CA ASP A 38 -5.46 8.72 -2.06
C ASP A 38 -5.50 8.72 -3.61
N ALA A 39 -4.40 8.35 -4.26
CA ALA A 39 -4.34 8.23 -5.71
C ALA A 39 -5.26 7.11 -6.25
N ILE A 40 -5.28 5.94 -5.60
CA ILE A 40 -6.20 4.83 -5.93
C ILE A 40 -7.65 5.27 -5.75
N LEU A 41 -7.98 5.93 -4.63
CA LEU A 41 -9.32 6.47 -4.38
C LEU A 41 -9.70 7.51 -5.44
N GLY A 42 -8.75 8.35 -5.86
CA GLY A 42 -8.95 9.31 -6.95
C GLY A 42 -9.37 8.63 -8.26
N VAL A 43 -8.73 7.52 -8.62
CA VAL A 43 -9.11 6.71 -9.80
C VAL A 43 -10.53 6.14 -9.63
N ILE A 44 -10.82 5.50 -8.49
CA ILE A 44 -12.10 4.87 -8.20
C ILE A 44 -13.24 5.90 -8.21
N ASN A 45 -13.05 7.06 -7.59
CA ASN A 45 -14.06 8.12 -7.50
C ASN A 45 -14.40 8.72 -8.86
N ARG A 46 -13.48 8.66 -9.83
CA ARG A 46 -13.76 9.01 -11.23
C ARG A 46 -14.41 7.87 -12.03
N GLY A 47 -14.74 6.76 -11.36
CA GLY A 47 -15.35 5.57 -11.96
C GLY A 47 -14.36 4.73 -12.77
N GLY A 48 -13.06 4.88 -12.55
CA GLY A 48 -12.00 4.02 -13.09
C GLY A 48 -11.70 2.85 -12.17
N LYS A 49 -10.86 1.94 -12.67
CA LYS A 49 -10.25 0.86 -11.88
C LYS A 49 -8.76 1.13 -11.77
N ALA A 50 -8.24 1.08 -10.55
CA ALA A 50 -6.81 1.15 -10.31
C ALA A 50 -6.20 -0.25 -10.53
N LEU A 51 -5.39 -0.39 -11.56
CA LEU A 51 -4.82 -1.66 -12.00
C LEU A 51 -3.32 -1.69 -11.75
N ALA A 52 -2.86 -2.68 -10.98
CA ALA A 52 -1.44 -2.97 -10.89
C ALA A 52 -1.09 -4.00 -11.96
N ILE A 53 -0.26 -3.60 -12.91
CA ILE A 53 0.14 -4.41 -14.07
C ILE A 53 1.60 -4.82 -13.91
N SER A 54 1.87 -6.12 -14.05
CA SER A 54 3.20 -6.71 -14.09
C SER A 54 3.30 -7.68 -15.26
N ASP A 55 4.49 -8.20 -15.50
CA ASP A 55 4.75 -9.21 -16.52
C ASP A 55 5.43 -10.46 -15.91
N GLN A 56 5.85 -11.38 -16.73
CA GLN A 56 6.51 -12.60 -16.27
C GLN A 56 7.80 -12.32 -15.48
N ASN A 57 8.53 -11.23 -15.79
CA ASN A 57 9.72 -10.85 -15.02
C ASN A 57 9.38 -10.55 -13.56
N GLY A 58 8.27 -9.84 -13.32
CA GLY A 58 7.81 -9.54 -11.97
C GLY A 58 7.39 -10.77 -11.20
N VAL A 59 6.76 -11.74 -11.89
CA VAL A 59 6.38 -13.03 -11.29
C VAL A 59 7.61 -13.86 -10.94
N ASP A 60 8.59 -13.95 -11.83
CA ASP A 60 9.82 -14.70 -11.57
C ASP A 60 10.56 -14.15 -10.34
N GLU A 61 10.67 -12.83 -10.21
CA GLU A 61 11.25 -12.19 -9.03
C GLU A 61 10.44 -12.45 -7.75
N MET A 62 9.11 -12.50 -7.87
CA MET A 62 8.26 -12.81 -6.73
C MET A 62 8.42 -14.25 -6.26
N GLU A 63 8.56 -15.21 -7.17
CA GLU A 63 8.78 -16.61 -6.81
C GLU A 63 10.10 -16.82 -6.04
N VAL A 64 11.10 -15.96 -6.30
CA VAL A 64 12.35 -15.95 -5.51
C VAL A 64 12.10 -15.48 -4.07
N VAL A 65 11.30 -14.43 -3.88
CA VAL A 65 11.06 -13.83 -2.56
C VAL A 65 10.00 -14.59 -1.76
N ARG A 66 8.97 -15.09 -2.44
CA ARG A 66 7.85 -15.81 -1.83
C ARG A 66 7.36 -16.93 -2.74
N PRO A 67 7.99 -18.10 -2.69
CA PRO A 67 7.62 -19.24 -3.51
C PRO A 67 6.12 -19.59 -3.40
N SER A 68 5.52 -19.95 -4.52
CA SER A 68 4.11 -20.34 -4.68
C SER A 68 3.05 -19.27 -4.32
N LEU A 69 3.44 -18.02 -4.02
CA LEU A 69 2.47 -16.97 -3.71
C LEU A 69 1.67 -16.59 -4.94
N THR A 70 2.31 -16.41 -6.09
CA THR A 70 1.64 -16.07 -7.36
C THR A 70 0.56 -17.09 -7.69
N GLN A 71 0.87 -18.39 -7.57
CA GLN A 71 -0.10 -19.46 -7.83
C GLN A 71 -1.30 -19.42 -6.89
N LYS A 72 -1.08 -19.11 -5.61
CA LYS A 72 -2.17 -18.95 -4.63
C LYS A 72 -3.09 -17.80 -4.98
N ILE A 73 -2.52 -16.69 -5.48
CA ILE A 73 -3.30 -15.50 -5.83
C ILE A 73 -4.04 -15.72 -7.15
N LEU A 74 -3.43 -16.37 -8.14
CA LEU A 74 -4.09 -16.78 -9.38
C LEU A 74 -5.29 -17.69 -9.09
N LYS A 75 -5.11 -18.73 -8.24
CA LYS A 75 -6.19 -19.62 -7.83
C LYS A 75 -7.32 -18.90 -7.09
N SER A 76 -7.05 -17.82 -6.39
CA SER A 76 -8.09 -17.02 -5.72
C SER A 76 -8.88 -16.11 -6.67
N GLY A 77 -8.46 -15.98 -7.93
CA GLY A 77 -9.03 -15.08 -8.92
C GLY A 77 -8.70 -13.59 -8.70
N ALA A 78 -7.92 -13.25 -7.67
CA ALA A 78 -7.54 -11.86 -7.41
C ALA A 78 -6.48 -11.34 -8.38
N LEU A 79 -5.59 -12.20 -8.85
CA LEU A 79 -4.64 -11.92 -9.92
C LEU A 79 -5.16 -12.54 -11.21
N ARG A 80 -5.24 -11.76 -12.27
CA ARG A 80 -5.64 -12.23 -13.59
C ARG A 80 -4.44 -12.27 -14.51
N GLN A 81 -4.38 -13.27 -15.38
CA GLN A 81 -3.30 -13.47 -16.35
C GLN A 81 -3.84 -13.27 -17.76
N PHE A 82 -3.03 -12.63 -18.61
CA PHE A 82 -3.35 -12.32 -20.01
C PHE A 82 -2.14 -12.69 -20.88
N ALA A 83 -2.39 -13.27 -22.05
CA ALA A 83 -1.32 -13.64 -22.98
C ALA A 83 -0.68 -12.41 -23.62
N SER A 84 -1.38 -11.27 -23.70
CA SER A 84 -0.90 -10.04 -24.30
C SER A 84 -1.45 -8.78 -23.63
N LEU A 85 -0.81 -7.64 -23.86
CA LEU A 85 -1.36 -6.33 -23.50
C LEU A 85 -2.65 -6.01 -24.25
N ALA A 86 -2.87 -6.60 -25.43
CA ALA A 86 -4.11 -6.44 -26.19
C ALA A 86 -5.31 -7.05 -25.46
N GLU A 87 -5.18 -8.31 -25.06
CA GLU A 87 -6.21 -9.00 -24.27
C GLU A 87 -6.47 -8.28 -22.94
N LEU A 88 -5.41 -7.79 -22.28
CA LEU A 88 -5.53 -7.02 -21.05
C LEU A 88 -6.31 -5.73 -21.29
N ALA A 89 -5.96 -4.96 -22.32
CA ALA A 89 -6.62 -3.70 -22.65
C ALA A 89 -8.11 -3.92 -22.97
N GLU A 90 -8.42 -4.93 -23.77
CA GLU A 90 -9.80 -5.32 -24.09
C GLU A 90 -10.60 -5.70 -22.83
N ALA A 91 -10.03 -6.56 -21.97
CA ALA A 91 -10.69 -7.04 -20.76
C ALA A 91 -11.04 -5.95 -19.76
N TYR A 92 -10.31 -4.83 -19.77
CA TYR A 92 -10.52 -3.70 -18.86
C TYR A 92 -11.08 -2.46 -19.55
N GLY A 93 -11.33 -2.51 -20.87
CA GLY A 93 -11.83 -1.38 -21.66
C GLY A 93 -10.84 -0.22 -21.76
N ILE A 94 -9.54 -0.52 -21.76
CA ILE A 94 -8.47 0.48 -21.85
C ILE A 94 -8.16 0.75 -23.32
N ASP A 95 -7.96 2.02 -23.69
CA ASP A 95 -7.41 2.33 -25.00
C ASP A 95 -6.03 1.70 -25.17
N ARG A 96 -5.89 0.83 -26.15
CA ARG A 96 -4.67 0.06 -26.39
C ARG A 96 -3.46 0.94 -26.62
N LYS A 97 -3.61 2.02 -27.38
CA LYS A 97 -2.49 2.93 -27.69
C LYS A 97 -2.00 3.66 -26.43
N SER A 98 -2.91 4.06 -25.58
CA SER A 98 -2.59 4.69 -24.30
C SER A 98 -1.82 3.74 -23.39
N LEU A 99 -2.27 2.49 -23.30
CA LEU A 99 -1.56 1.48 -22.50
C LEU A 99 -0.16 1.18 -23.05
N ASP A 100 -0.03 0.96 -24.35
CA ASP A 100 1.27 0.72 -24.99
C ASP A 100 2.22 1.90 -24.78
N SER A 101 1.73 3.13 -24.92
CA SER A 101 2.52 4.34 -24.66
C SER A 101 2.98 4.42 -23.21
N THR A 102 2.12 4.05 -22.27
CA THR A 102 2.46 4.03 -20.84
C THR A 102 3.56 3.01 -20.53
N ILE A 103 3.47 1.81 -21.08
CA ILE A 103 4.49 0.77 -20.89
C ILE A 103 5.81 1.17 -21.55
N ALA A 104 5.77 1.71 -22.79
CA ALA A 104 6.97 2.21 -23.47
C ALA A 104 7.63 3.34 -22.67
N ARG A 105 6.85 4.31 -22.20
CA ARG A 105 7.33 5.42 -21.37
C ARG A 105 7.98 4.93 -20.07
N TYR A 106 7.36 3.98 -19.39
CA TYR A 106 7.95 3.39 -18.18
C TYR A 106 9.31 2.74 -18.48
N ASN A 107 9.43 2.00 -19.59
CA ASN A 107 10.68 1.34 -19.99
C ASN A 107 11.77 2.35 -20.36
N GLU A 108 11.43 3.48 -20.99
CA GLU A 108 12.35 4.59 -21.24
C GLU A 108 12.89 5.19 -19.95
N LEU A 109 12.00 5.49 -18.99
CA LEU A 109 12.37 6.06 -17.70
C LEU A 109 13.27 5.10 -16.91
N LEU A 110 12.95 3.81 -16.94
CA LEU A 110 13.77 2.77 -16.31
C LEU A 110 15.18 2.72 -16.95
N SER A 111 15.27 2.75 -18.28
CA SER A 111 16.54 2.75 -19.00
C SER A 111 17.37 4.01 -18.70
N ALA A 112 16.72 5.14 -18.51
CA ALA A 112 17.35 6.40 -18.10
C ALA A 112 17.76 6.40 -16.61
N GLY A 113 17.36 5.39 -15.82
CA GLY A 113 17.64 5.29 -14.39
C GLY A 113 16.92 6.31 -13.53
N ARG A 114 15.97 7.07 -14.09
CA ARG A 114 15.24 8.15 -13.42
C ARG A 114 13.79 8.22 -13.89
N ASP A 115 12.86 8.14 -12.98
CA ASP A 115 11.43 8.41 -13.24
C ASP A 115 11.17 9.93 -13.14
N ALA A 116 11.13 10.60 -14.29
CA ALA A 116 10.85 12.04 -14.37
C ALA A 116 9.36 12.36 -14.22
N ASP A 117 8.47 11.35 -14.32
CA ASP A 117 7.03 11.56 -14.32
C ASP A 117 6.47 11.56 -12.89
N PHE A 118 6.93 10.65 -12.04
CA PHE A 118 6.43 10.48 -10.66
C PHE A 118 7.55 10.42 -9.60
N GLY A 119 8.81 10.44 -9.98
CA GLY A 119 9.93 10.40 -9.04
C GLY A 119 10.23 9.03 -8.44
N ARG A 120 9.64 7.96 -8.98
CA ARG A 120 9.87 6.59 -8.51
C ARG A 120 11.36 6.25 -8.54
N ARG A 121 11.86 5.69 -7.46
CA ARG A 121 13.21 5.12 -7.40
C ARG A 121 13.20 3.72 -7.99
N PHE A 122 14.04 3.48 -8.99
CA PHE A 122 14.22 2.16 -9.55
C PHE A 122 15.17 1.32 -8.69
N ASP A 123 14.69 0.15 -8.26
CA ASP A 123 15.53 -0.89 -7.63
C ASP A 123 16.43 -1.52 -8.70
N LYS A 124 17.60 -2.03 -8.28
CA LYS A 124 18.55 -2.73 -9.17
C LYS A 124 17.94 -3.96 -9.87
N ARG A 125 16.85 -4.50 -9.31
CA ARG A 125 16.11 -5.63 -9.87
C ARG A 125 14.97 -5.21 -10.80
N ALA A 126 14.67 -3.92 -10.89
CA ALA A 126 13.64 -3.44 -11.80
C ALA A 126 13.99 -3.82 -13.24
N LYS A 127 13.04 -4.38 -13.95
CA LYS A 127 13.17 -4.83 -15.34
C LYS A 127 12.14 -4.14 -16.20
N ALA A 128 12.46 -4.02 -17.50
CA ALA A 128 11.51 -3.53 -18.47
C ALA A 128 10.27 -4.44 -18.52
N LEU A 129 9.10 -3.83 -18.66
CA LEU A 129 7.86 -4.54 -18.88
C LEU A 129 7.71 -4.90 -20.37
N GLY A 130 7.38 -6.14 -20.67
CA GLY A 130 7.17 -6.59 -22.06
C GLY A 130 7.22 -8.10 -22.23
N ARG A 131 7.59 -8.86 -21.20
CA ARG A 131 7.68 -10.32 -21.28
C ARG A 131 6.35 -10.97 -20.87
N ALA A 132 5.60 -11.42 -21.87
CA ALA A 132 4.35 -12.17 -21.64
C ALA A 132 4.57 -13.44 -20.79
N PRO A 133 3.54 -13.92 -20.07
CA PRO A 133 2.22 -13.31 -19.93
C PRO A 133 2.22 -12.09 -18.99
N PHE A 134 1.17 -11.29 -19.10
CA PHE A 134 0.93 -10.12 -18.25
C PHE A 134 -0.04 -10.46 -17.12
N TYR A 135 0.17 -9.82 -15.99
CA TYR A 135 -0.61 -10.07 -14.77
C TYR A 135 -1.20 -8.76 -14.26
N VAL A 136 -2.46 -8.82 -13.86
CA VAL A 136 -3.20 -7.66 -13.36
C VAL A 136 -3.85 -7.96 -12.03
N LEU A 137 -3.64 -7.06 -11.09
CA LEU A 137 -4.36 -7.00 -9.83
C LEU A 137 -5.21 -5.72 -9.80
N GLU A 138 -6.52 -5.85 -9.65
CA GLU A 138 -7.40 -4.71 -9.41
C GLU A 138 -7.27 -4.29 -7.94
N MET A 139 -6.91 -3.03 -7.73
CA MET A 139 -6.62 -2.49 -6.41
C MET A 139 -7.81 -1.72 -5.83
N SER A 140 -8.04 -1.88 -4.54
CA SER A 140 -8.92 -1.03 -3.75
C SER A 140 -8.32 -0.80 -2.36
N PRO A 141 -8.49 0.39 -1.77
CA PRO A 141 -7.98 0.66 -0.43
C PRO A 141 -8.67 -0.19 0.62
N LYS A 142 -7.94 -0.51 1.67
CA LYS A 142 -8.46 -1.18 2.84
C LYS A 142 -7.91 -0.54 4.10
N VAL A 143 -8.77 -0.27 5.07
CA VAL A 143 -8.33 0.18 6.39
C VAL A 143 -7.45 -0.91 7.01
N HIS A 144 -6.27 -0.51 7.44
CA HIS A 144 -5.27 -1.40 8.03
C HIS A 144 -4.89 -1.00 9.45
N HIS A 145 -4.88 0.30 9.73
CA HIS A 145 -4.50 0.86 11.02
C HIS A 145 -5.11 2.25 11.17
N CYS A 146 -5.59 2.57 12.35
CA CYS A 146 -6.07 3.91 12.68
C CYS A 146 -4.90 4.76 13.21
N MET A 147 -4.68 5.96 12.64
CA MET A 147 -3.66 6.90 13.12
C MET A 147 -4.17 7.82 14.21
N GLY A 148 -5.49 7.99 14.29
CA GLY A 148 -6.17 8.76 15.32
C GLY A 148 -6.49 7.91 16.54
N GLY A 149 -6.89 8.58 17.61
CA GLY A 149 -7.25 7.91 18.86
C GLY A 149 -7.30 8.91 20.01
N VAL A 150 -7.34 8.39 21.24
CA VAL A 150 -7.30 9.23 22.43
C VAL A 150 -5.91 9.83 22.60
N ALA A 151 -5.84 11.06 23.13
CA ALA A 151 -4.58 11.68 23.52
C ALA A 151 -4.13 11.13 24.87
N VAL A 152 -2.83 10.85 25.01
CA VAL A 152 -2.24 10.41 26.27
C VAL A 152 -0.98 11.22 26.59
N ASN A 153 -0.61 11.29 27.88
CA ASN A 153 0.69 11.81 28.30
C ASN A 153 1.78 10.72 28.28
N VAL A 154 2.98 11.04 28.74
CA VAL A 154 4.13 10.11 28.74
C VAL A 154 3.94 8.91 29.69
N GLU A 155 3.07 9.03 30.68
CA GLU A 155 2.65 7.95 31.56
C GLU A 155 1.50 7.13 31.01
N THR A 156 1.08 7.42 29.76
CA THR A 156 -0.07 6.78 29.05
C THR A 156 -1.45 7.06 29.67
N ALA A 157 -1.55 8.04 30.59
CA ALA A 157 -2.85 8.49 31.11
C ALA A 157 -3.59 9.27 30.02
N VAL A 158 -4.88 8.95 29.83
CA VAL A 158 -5.74 9.60 28.84
C VAL A 158 -6.02 11.03 29.27
N LEU A 159 -5.89 11.95 28.31
CA LEU A 159 -6.12 13.37 28.52
C LEU A 159 -7.56 13.76 28.23
N ASP A 160 -8.15 14.55 29.08
CA ASP A 160 -9.45 15.17 28.85
C ASP A 160 -9.33 16.24 27.77
N VAL A 161 -10.16 16.17 26.74
CA VAL A 161 -10.10 17.04 25.56
C VAL A 161 -10.34 18.52 25.83
N LYS A 162 -10.98 18.86 26.96
CA LYS A 162 -11.30 20.24 27.32
C LYS A 162 -10.24 20.88 28.19
N THR A 163 -9.58 20.08 29.01
CA THR A 163 -8.69 20.58 30.07
C THR A 163 -7.23 20.20 29.87
N ASP A 164 -6.94 19.29 28.92
CA ASP A 164 -5.62 18.66 28.71
C ASP A 164 -5.05 18.00 29.95
N LYS A 165 -5.89 17.71 30.96
CA LYS A 165 -5.46 17.05 32.20
C LYS A 165 -5.71 15.55 32.14
N PRO A 166 -4.85 14.74 32.78
CA PRO A 166 -5.09 13.32 32.89
C PRO A 166 -6.42 13.00 33.55
N ILE A 167 -7.18 12.09 32.96
CA ILE A 167 -8.39 11.52 33.56
C ILE A 167 -7.95 10.48 34.60
N PRO A 168 -8.27 10.64 35.88
CA PRO A 168 -7.84 9.73 36.92
C PRO A 168 -8.26 8.28 36.64
N GLY A 169 -7.32 7.34 36.77
CA GLY A 169 -7.58 5.91 36.59
C GLY A 169 -7.78 5.44 35.15
N LEU A 170 -7.67 6.33 34.15
CA LEU A 170 -7.86 5.96 32.74
C LEU A 170 -6.52 6.00 31.98
N PHE A 171 -6.11 4.83 31.45
CA PHE A 171 -4.89 4.66 30.68
C PHE A 171 -5.20 4.03 29.33
N ALA A 172 -4.41 4.36 28.30
CA ALA A 172 -4.56 3.77 26.96
C ALA A 172 -3.19 3.56 26.30
N ALA A 173 -3.10 2.52 25.46
CA ALA A 173 -1.91 2.21 24.66
C ALA A 173 -2.26 1.46 23.38
N GLY A 174 -1.37 1.49 22.40
CA GLY A 174 -1.53 0.82 21.11
C GLY A 174 -2.44 1.58 20.15
N GLU A 175 -3.09 0.88 19.23
CA GLU A 175 -3.85 1.49 18.11
C GLU A 175 -4.97 2.45 18.54
N CYS A 176 -5.48 2.34 19.76
CA CYS A 176 -6.49 3.27 20.27
C CYS A 176 -5.94 4.66 20.66
N VAL A 177 -4.61 4.82 20.68
CA VAL A 177 -3.92 6.08 21.00
C VAL A 177 -3.52 6.79 19.71
N GLY A 178 -3.88 8.06 19.61
CA GLY A 178 -3.50 8.93 18.48
C GLY A 178 -2.14 9.60 18.67
N GLY A 179 -1.58 10.12 17.56
CA GLY A 179 -0.39 10.98 17.57
C GLY A 179 0.97 10.28 17.56
N ILE A 180 1.05 8.99 17.86
CA ILE A 180 2.34 8.26 17.94
C ILE A 180 2.96 8.06 16.56
N HIS A 181 2.15 7.75 15.56
CA HIS A 181 2.62 7.38 14.22
C HIS A 181 2.55 8.50 13.18
N GLY A 182 2.11 9.70 13.56
CA GLY A 182 1.88 10.81 12.63
C GLY A 182 0.80 10.47 11.60
N ALA A 183 0.98 10.96 10.36
CA ALA A 183 0.01 10.73 9.28
C ALA A 183 0.07 9.31 8.70
N VAL A 184 1.21 8.63 8.80
CA VAL A 184 1.44 7.30 8.19
C VAL A 184 2.33 6.44 9.08
N ARG A 185 1.81 5.28 9.46
CA ARG A 185 2.55 4.32 10.28
C ARG A 185 3.56 3.52 9.44
N ILE A 186 4.80 3.49 9.87
CA ILE A 186 5.84 2.61 9.30
C ILE A 186 5.46 1.13 9.55
N GLY A 187 5.72 0.28 8.56
CA GLY A 187 5.44 -1.15 8.66
C GLY A 187 6.04 -1.78 9.92
N ALA A 188 5.29 -2.69 10.55
CA ALA A 188 5.61 -3.39 11.81
C ALA A 188 5.64 -2.54 13.10
N CYS A 189 5.71 -1.21 13.04
CA CYS A 189 5.82 -0.36 14.23
C CYS A 189 4.60 -0.45 15.19
N ALA A 190 3.42 -0.87 14.72
CA ALA A 190 2.27 -1.05 15.60
C ALA A 190 2.50 -2.09 16.71
N VAL A 191 3.23 -3.17 16.42
CA VAL A 191 3.54 -4.19 17.42
C VAL A 191 4.47 -3.63 18.49
N MET A 192 5.48 -2.86 18.07
CA MET A 192 6.41 -2.21 18.99
C MET A 192 5.70 -1.20 19.89
N ASP A 193 4.82 -0.38 19.31
CA ASP A 193 3.97 0.55 20.03
C ASP A 193 3.12 -0.18 21.10
N CYS A 194 2.41 -1.23 20.72
CA CYS A 194 1.61 -2.03 21.66
C CYS A 194 2.45 -2.61 22.82
N LEU A 195 3.66 -3.09 22.54
CA LEU A 195 4.53 -3.69 23.55
C LEU A 195 5.10 -2.63 24.52
N VAL A 196 5.63 -1.55 23.96
CA VAL A 196 6.31 -0.52 24.76
C VAL A 196 5.29 0.28 25.57
N ASN A 197 4.30 0.86 24.89
CA ASN A 197 3.30 1.70 25.55
C ASN A 197 2.31 0.87 26.39
N GLY A 198 2.01 -0.36 25.97
CA GLY A 198 1.18 -1.28 26.78
C GLY A 198 1.86 -1.66 28.11
N ARG A 199 3.20 -1.89 28.10
CA ARG A 199 3.96 -2.09 29.32
C ARG A 199 3.92 -0.85 30.22
N GLN A 200 4.11 0.34 29.64
CA GLN A 200 4.05 1.60 30.39
C GLN A 200 2.67 1.83 31.00
N ALA A 201 1.59 1.60 30.22
CA ALA A 201 0.21 1.72 30.71
C ALA A 201 -0.07 0.79 31.89
N GLY A 202 0.42 -0.45 31.81
CA GLY A 202 0.30 -1.41 32.91
C GLY A 202 1.02 -0.96 34.19
N LEU A 203 2.25 -0.44 34.06
CA LEU A 203 3.01 0.08 35.20
C LEU A 203 2.34 1.31 35.81
N SER A 204 1.87 2.25 35.00
CA SER A 204 1.18 3.46 35.46
C SER A 204 -0.14 3.12 36.16
N ALA A 205 -0.90 2.19 35.60
CA ALA A 205 -2.16 1.74 36.20
C ALA A 205 -1.94 1.05 37.56
N ALA A 206 -0.89 0.23 37.66
CA ALA A 206 -0.55 -0.46 38.91
C ALA A 206 -0.07 0.50 40.01
N ALA A 207 0.59 1.60 39.63
CA ALA A 207 1.06 2.64 40.55
C ALA A 207 -0.01 3.68 40.91
N SER A 208 -1.15 3.69 40.18
CA SER A 208 -2.23 4.63 40.42
C SER A 208 -2.94 4.33 41.77
N PRO A 209 -3.28 5.36 42.58
CA PRO A 209 -4.07 5.15 43.78
C PRO A 209 -5.37 4.40 43.47
N LYS A 210 -5.69 3.40 44.25
CA LYS A 210 -7.00 2.75 44.17
C LYS A 210 -8.08 3.76 44.54
N ALA A 211 -9.04 3.95 43.63
CA ALA A 211 -10.20 4.79 43.89
C ALA A 211 -11.05 4.24 45.03
#